data_8ecd4c8902d5b553d63d68ec51b5cdfd
#
_entry.id   8ecd4c8902d5b553d63d68ec51b5cdfd
#
_cell.length_a   1.000
_cell.length_b   1.000
_cell.length_c   1.000
_cell.angle_alpha   90.00
_cell.angle_beta   90.00
_cell.angle_gamma   90.00
#
_symmetry.space_group_name_H-M   'P 1'
#
loop_
_entity.id
_entity.type
_entity.pdbx_description
1 polymer ?
#
loop_
_entity_poly.entity_id
_entity_poly.type
_entity_poly.pdbx_seq_one_letter_code
_entity_poly.pdbx_strand_id
1 'polypeptide(L)'
;MTYFNKNKELKRGYNAYIDESTNYMGTLMNVGLRVMEDGDTYTYESADREVAILLFEGKVTYEYAGKTVEADRPNCFHHEAYCLLAPKGTKITLTAHSHSELYMQDTLNEKDYEPVMYTPETVQTQHAGSKGELMGAMEREIKTFFDYDNAPFSNMVLGEVLNRPGKWSSYPPHHHPQPEVYFYRFDYPHGFGA
;
A
#
# COMPACT_ATOMS: atom_id res chain seq x y z
N MET A 1 9.60 5.64 -19.54
CA MET A 1 10.74 4.74 -19.24
C MET A 1 10.32 3.92 -18.03
N THR A 2 10.32 2.59 -18.13
CA THR A 2 9.90 1.71 -17.04
C THR A 2 11.12 1.29 -16.24
N TYR A 3 11.08 1.40 -14.94
CA TYR A 3 12.18 1.04 -14.06
C TYR A 3 11.77 -0.16 -13.21
N PHE A 4 12.65 -1.15 -13.14
CA PHE A 4 12.48 -2.29 -12.26
C PHE A 4 13.44 -2.19 -11.08
N ASN A 5 12.88 -2.20 -9.89
CA ASN A 5 13.65 -2.38 -8.68
C ASN A 5 13.61 -3.87 -8.33
N LYS A 6 14.74 -4.55 -8.42
CA LYS A 6 14.81 -5.99 -8.15
C LYS A 6 14.58 -6.29 -6.67
N ASN A 7 14.03 -7.47 -6.40
CA ASN A 7 13.90 -7.99 -5.05
C ASN A 7 15.22 -7.84 -4.27
N LYS A 8 15.10 -7.18 -3.13
CA LYS A 8 16.14 -7.13 -2.11
C LYS A 8 15.74 -8.12 -1.03
N GLU A 9 16.72 -8.75 -0.41
CA GLU A 9 16.47 -9.41 0.87
C GLU A 9 15.97 -8.38 1.87
N LEU A 10 14.78 -8.62 2.42
CA LEU A 10 14.16 -7.70 3.37
C LEU A 10 14.90 -7.79 4.72
N LYS A 11 15.25 -6.64 5.25
CA LYS A 11 15.88 -6.50 6.56
C LYS A 11 14.91 -5.87 7.54
N ARG A 12 15.02 -6.23 8.80
CA ARG A 12 14.32 -5.55 9.89
C ARG A 12 14.52 -4.03 9.80
N GLY A 13 13.47 -3.27 9.93
CA GLY A 13 13.45 -1.82 9.74
C GLY A 13 12.94 -1.43 8.34
N TYR A 14 13.27 -0.22 7.89
CA TYR A 14 12.78 0.33 6.64
C TYR A 14 13.64 -0.07 5.44
N ASN A 15 13.04 -0.65 4.43
CA ASN A 15 13.64 -1.08 3.18
C ASN A 15 13.13 -0.16 2.06
N ALA A 16 13.88 0.88 1.73
CA ALA A 16 13.53 1.83 0.67
C ALA A 16 13.59 1.19 -0.71
N TYR A 17 12.52 1.33 -1.49
CA TYR A 17 12.47 0.98 -2.91
C TYR A 17 12.56 2.22 -3.80
N ILE A 18 11.90 3.30 -3.42
CA ILE A 18 11.95 4.58 -4.09
C ILE A 18 12.20 5.64 -3.02
N ASP A 19 13.19 6.47 -3.26
CA ASP A 19 13.53 7.63 -2.47
C ASP A 19 13.49 8.86 -3.39
N GLU A 20 12.55 9.76 -3.14
CA GLU A 20 12.34 10.93 -4.00
C GLU A 20 13.57 11.83 -4.10
N SER A 21 14.37 11.90 -3.04
CA SER A 21 15.59 12.72 -3.03
C SER A 21 16.65 12.23 -4.02
N THR A 22 16.60 10.95 -4.38
CA THR A 22 17.49 10.30 -5.35
C THR A 22 16.77 9.84 -6.61
N ASN A 23 15.45 10.09 -6.67
CA ASN A 23 14.57 9.58 -7.71
C ASN A 23 14.47 10.55 -8.90
N TYR A 24 15.37 10.44 -9.83
CA TYR A 24 15.33 11.17 -11.10
C TYR A 24 14.17 10.77 -12.03
N MET A 25 13.34 9.79 -11.64
CA MET A 25 12.19 9.32 -12.43
C MET A 25 10.93 10.17 -12.23
N GLY A 26 10.93 11.05 -11.24
CA GLY A 26 9.79 11.93 -10.96
C GLY A 26 8.54 11.20 -10.48
N THR A 27 8.68 10.18 -9.63
CA THR A 27 7.53 9.48 -9.04
C THR A 27 6.80 10.33 -8.01
N LEU A 28 7.44 11.41 -7.51
CA LEU A 28 6.90 12.35 -6.52
C LEU A 28 6.51 11.70 -5.19
N MET A 29 7.02 10.52 -4.91
CA MET A 29 6.73 9.78 -3.68
C MET A 29 7.92 8.96 -3.21
N ASN A 30 8.00 8.72 -1.90
CA ASN A 30 8.83 7.68 -1.33
C ASN A 30 8.02 6.40 -1.20
N VAL A 31 8.64 5.27 -1.47
CA VAL A 31 8.02 3.94 -1.35
C VAL A 31 8.98 2.97 -0.70
N GLY A 32 8.50 2.22 0.27
CA GLY A 32 9.29 1.18 0.92
C GLY A 32 8.47 0.18 1.70
N LEU A 33 9.16 -0.83 2.21
CA LEU A 33 8.62 -1.78 3.16
C LEU A 33 9.29 -1.60 4.53
N ARG A 34 8.48 -1.60 5.56
CA ARG A 34 8.94 -1.72 6.94
C ARG A 34 8.71 -3.13 7.43
N VAL A 35 9.79 -3.76 7.88
CA VAL A 35 9.76 -5.07 8.55
C VAL A 35 9.92 -4.84 10.04
N MET A 36 9.01 -5.40 10.82
CA MET A 36 9.00 -5.33 12.29
C MET A 36 8.88 -6.75 12.86
N GLU A 37 9.53 -6.96 14.00
CA GLU A 37 9.43 -8.19 14.77
C GLU A 37 8.56 -7.97 16.01
N ASP A 38 8.14 -9.05 16.65
CA ASP A 38 7.35 -8.97 17.88
C ASP A 38 8.01 -8.07 18.94
N GLY A 39 7.24 -7.14 19.48
CA GLY A 39 7.67 -6.13 20.44
C GLY A 39 8.33 -4.88 19.83
N ASP A 40 8.54 -4.83 18.51
CA ASP A 40 9.06 -3.61 17.87
C ASP A 40 8.06 -2.48 17.91
N THR A 41 8.59 -1.29 18.15
CA THR A 41 7.83 -0.04 18.06
C THR A 41 8.49 0.89 17.06
N TYR A 42 7.69 1.54 16.24
CA TYR A 42 8.14 2.54 15.27
C TYR A 42 7.25 3.78 15.30
N THR A 43 7.86 4.94 15.27
CA THR A 43 7.13 6.21 15.17
C THR A 43 7.44 6.89 13.84
N TYR A 44 6.39 7.29 13.13
CA TYR A 44 6.45 8.13 11.93
C TYR A 44 5.83 9.50 12.25
N GLU A 45 6.48 10.55 11.78
CA GLU A 45 5.96 11.91 11.77
C GLU A 45 6.68 12.69 10.66
N SER A 46 5.95 13.47 9.87
CA SER A 46 6.51 14.36 8.87
C SER A 46 5.82 15.72 8.91
N ALA A 47 6.58 16.79 8.77
CA ALA A 47 6.04 18.14 8.81
C ALA A 47 5.35 18.57 7.50
N ASP A 48 5.60 17.89 6.40
CA ASP A 48 5.21 18.31 5.04
C ASP A 48 4.66 17.19 4.16
N ARG A 49 4.72 15.94 4.64
CA ARG A 49 4.31 14.77 3.85
C ARG A 49 3.12 14.06 4.48
N GLU A 50 2.15 13.72 3.66
CA GLU A 50 1.15 12.71 4.00
C GLU A 50 1.73 11.30 3.79
N VAL A 51 1.19 10.33 4.51
CA VAL A 51 1.65 8.94 4.46
C VAL A 51 0.48 7.97 4.38
N ALA A 52 0.65 6.92 3.57
CA ALA A 52 -0.17 5.72 3.62
C ALA A 52 0.64 4.55 4.15
N ILE A 53 0.08 3.83 5.14
CA ILE A 53 0.70 2.67 5.79
C ILE A 53 -0.27 1.49 5.69
N LEU A 54 0.07 0.55 4.82
CA LEU A 54 -0.72 -0.64 4.51
C LEU A 54 -0.08 -1.88 5.14
N LEU A 55 -0.81 -2.59 5.98
CA LEU A 55 -0.37 -3.86 6.53
C LEU A 55 -0.43 -4.96 5.47
N PHE A 56 0.70 -5.55 5.08
CA PHE A 56 0.77 -6.70 4.19
C PHE A 56 0.55 -8.00 4.94
N GLU A 57 1.25 -8.17 6.06
CA GLU A 57 1.07 -9.33 6.95
C GLU A 57 1.52 -8.99 8.37
N GLY A 58 0.99 -9.73 9.33
CA GLY A 58 1.33 -9.64 10.74
C GLY A 58 0.22 -9.06 11.59
N LYS A 59 0.59 -8.74 12.83
CA LYS A 59 -0.30 -8.15 13.83
C LYS A 59 0.32 -6.87 14.38
N VAL A 60 -0.37 -5.74 14.19
CA VAL A 60 0.16 -4.41 14.50
C VAL A 60 -0.92 -3.54 15.14
N THR A 61 -0.56 -2.86 16.23
CA THR A 61 -1.35 -1.77 16.79
C THR A 61 -0.93 -0.45 16.13
N TYR A 62 -1.88 0.29 15.60
CA TYR A 62 -1.73 1.66 15.09
C TYR A 62 -2.27 2.65 16.11
N GLU A 63 -1.43 3.58 16.56
CA GLU A 63 -1.82 4.70 17.43
C GLU A 63 -1.60 6.01 16.68
N TYR A 64 -2.65 6.81 16.49
CA TYR A 64 -2.60 8.09 15.76
C TYR A 64 -3.76 9.00 16.18
N ALA A 65 -3.53 10.29 16.28
CA ALA A 65 -4.57 11.30 16.55
C ALA A 65 -5.52 10.91 17.71
N GLY A 66 -4.99 10.29 18.78
CA GLY A 66 -5.78 9.83 19.93
C GLY A 66 -6.63 8.56 19.69
N LYS A 67 -6.47 7.92 18.54
CA LYS A 67 -7.14 6.66 18.18
C LYS A 67 -6.16 5.50 18.30
N THR A 68 -6.67 4.31 18.60
CA THR A 68 -5.93 3.05 18.60
C THR A 68 -6.69 2.02 17.78
N VAL A 69 -6.01 1.37 16.83
CA VAL A 69 -6.57 0.31 16.00
C VAL A 69 -5.65 -0.90 16.03
N GLU A 70 -6.19 -2.05 16.36
CA GLU A 70 -5.50 -3.34 16.26
C GLU A 70 -5.79 -3.95 14.89
N ALA A 71 -4.75 -4.16 14.11
CA ALA A 71 -4.81 -4.77 12.79
C ALA A 71 -4.18 -6.17 12.84
N ASP A 72 -4.92 -7.16 12.35
CA ASP A 72 -4.45 -8.56 12.26
C ASP A 72 -4.69 -9.04 10.84
N ARG A 73 -3.61 -9.21 10.09
CA ARG A 73 -3.64 -9.66 8.69
C ARG A 73 -2.61 -10.77 8.51
N PRO A 74 -3.00 -12.04 8.60
CA PRO A 74 -2.06 -13.17 8.47
C PRO A 74 -1.30 -13.19 7.14
N ASN A 75 -1.89 -12.72 6.04
CA ASN A 75 -1.26 -12.50 4.74
C ASN A 75 -2.14 -11.65 3.82
N CYS A 76 -1.55 -11.03 2.81
CA CYS A 76 -2.26 -10.17 1.87
C CYS A 76 -3.02 -10.92 0.75
N PHE A 77 -2.86 -12.25 0.62
CA PHE A 77 -3.47 -13.02 -0.45
C PHE A 77 -4.88 -13.53 -0.11
N HIS A 78 -5.16 -13.71 1.18
CA HIS A 78 -6.39 -14.36 1.65
C HIS A 78 -7.15 -13.56 2.72
N HIS A 79 -6.60 -12.41 3.15
CA HIS A 79 -7.17 -11.60 4.22
C HIS A 79 -7.33 -10.15 3.78
N GLU A 80 -8.39 -9.53 4.29
CA GLU A 80 -8.69 -8.15 4.02
C GLU A 80 -7.66 -7.21 4.67
N ALA A 81 -7.54 -6.00 4.10
CA ALA A 81 -6.47 -5.09 4.40
C ALA A 81 -6.82 -4.06 5.49
N TYR A 82 -5.77 -3.58 6.16
CA TYR A 82 -5.78 -2.38 6.99
C TYR A 82 -4.82 -1.37 6.39
N CYS A 83 -5.31 -0.16 6.10
CA CYS A 83 -4.51 0.91 5.54
C CYS A 83 -4.81 2.23 6.23
N LEU A 84 -3.81 2.84 6.84
CA LEU A 84 -3.91 4.19 7.41
C LEU A 84 -3.45 5.21 6.38
N LEU A 85 -4.30 6.20 6.07
CA LEU A 85 -3.92 7.42 5.38
C LEU A 85 -3.91 8.57 6.39
N ALA A 86 -2.79 9.27 6.52
CA ALA A 86 -2.64 10.35 7.48
C ALA A 86 -1.96 11.58 6.86
N PRO A 87 -2.42 12.82 7.19
CA PRO A 87 -1.81 14.04 6.72
C PRO A 87 -0.47 14.32 7.40
N LYS A 88 0.25 15.29 6.86
CA LYS A 88 1.42 15.88 7.52
C LYS A 88 1.14 16.25 8.98
N GLY A 89 2.16 16.24 9.82
CA GLY A 89 2.05 16.58 11.24
C GLY A 89 1.39 15.51 12.11
N THR A 90 0.87 14.43 11.51
CA THR A 90 0.32 13.32 12.29
C THR A 90 1.44 12.45 12.83
N LYS A 91 1.53 12.36 14.16
CA LYS A 91 2.37 11.38 14.83
C LYS A 91 1.67 10.03 14.83
N ILE A 92 2.30 9.02 14.24
CA ILE A 92 1.81 7.65 14.15
C ILE A 92 2.78 6.75 14.88
N THR A 93 2.29 5.95 15.82
CA THR A 93 3.09 4.90 16.47
C THR A 93 2.55 3.54 16.06
N LEU A 94 3.44 2.67 15.60
CA LEU A 94 3.17 1.28 15.26
C LEU A 94 3.83 0.39 16.29
N THR A 95 3.10 -0.59 16.82
CA THR A 95 3.64 -1.63 17.70
C THR A 95 3.33 -2.99 17.11
N ALA A 96 4.36 -3.76 16.79
CA ALA A 96 4.22 -5.10 16.24
C ALA A 96 4.03 -6.15 17.34
N HIS A 97 3.12 -7.09 17.11
CA HIS A 97 2.82 -8.22 18.00
C HIS A 97 3.14 -9.58 17.35
N SER A 98 3.78 -9.53 16.18
CA SER A 98 4.34 -10.66 15.45
C SER A 98 5.33 -10.14 14.41
N HIS A 99 6.01 -11.02 13.68
CA HIS A 99 6.63 -10.61 12.42
C HIS A 99 5.60 -9.89 11.56
N SER A 100 5.93 -8.69 11.10
CA SER A 100 4.99 -7.84 10.37
C SER A 100 5.68 -7.09 9.24
N GLU A 101 5.00 -7.01 8.10
CA GLU A 101 5.46 -6.26 6.94
C GLU A 101 4.44 -5.20 6.55
N LEU A 102 4.88 -3.95 6.50
CA LEU A 102 4.04 -2.80 6.17
C LEU A 102 4.59 -2.10 4.93
N TYR A 103 3.74 -1.95 3.91
CA TYR A 103 4.01 -1.07 2.79
C TYR A 103 3.77 0.37 3.23
N MET A 104 4.73 1.23 2.92
CA MET A 104 4.67 2.65 3.23
C MET A 104 4.92 3.46 1.96
N GLN A 105 4.03 4.41 1.68
CA GLN A 105 4.26 5.46 0.67
C GLN A 105 3.95 6.82 1.25
N ASP A 106 4.74 7.80 0.93
CA ASP A 106 4.52 9.17 1.35
C ASP A 106 4.80 10.17 0.22
N THR A 107 4.10 11.29 0.23
CA THR A 107 4.31 12.40 -0.71
C THR A 107 4.04 13.74 -0.05
N LEU A 108 4.54 14.82 -0.65
CA LEU A 108 4.26 16.18 -0.20
C LEU A 108 2.75 16.47 -0.31
N ASN A 109 2.18 17.01 0.76
CA ASN A 109 0.80 17.49 0.76
C ASN A 109 0.64 18.66 1.73
N GLU A 110 0.19 19.80 1.22
CA GLU A 110 -0.04 20.99 2.04
C GLU A 110 -1.41 21.00 2.73
N LYS A 111 -2.33 20.12 2.29
CA LYS A 111 -3.70 20.05 2.83
C LYS A 111 -3.71 19.44 4.23
N ASP A 112 -4.60 19.94 5.06
CA ASP A 112 -4.91 19.39 6.37
C ASP A 112 -6.22 18.60 6.29
N TYR A 113 -6.23 17.39 6.87
CA TYR A 113 -7.41 16.53 6.95
C TYR A 113 -7.29 15.57 8.14
N GLU A 114 -8.40 14.93 8.53
CA GLU A 114 -8.38 13.93 9.59
C GLU A 114 -7.81 12.59 9.06
N PRO A 115 -6.94 11.93 9.82
CA PRO A 115 -6.45 10.60 9.45
C PRO A 115 -7.61 9.60 9.27
N VAL A 116 -7.52 8.80 8.22
CA VAL A 116 -8.53 7.80 7.85
C VAL A 116 -7.90 6.41 7.92
N MET A 117 -8.51 5.51 8.69
CA MET A 117 -8.18 4.08 8.69
C MET A 117 -9.19 3.32 7.83
N TYR A 118 -8.69 2.72 6.79
CA TYR A 118 -9.42 1.78 5.94
C TYR A 118 -9.27 0.38 6.52
N THR A 119 -10.39 -0.25 6.83
CA THR A 119 -10.46 -1.57 7.49
C THR A 119 -11.19 -2.57 6.59
N PRO A 120 -11.18 -3.87 6.91
CA PRO A 120 -11.95 -4.89 6.19
C PRO A 120 -13.41 -4.53 5.93
N GLU A 121 -14.03 -3.77 6.84
CA GLU A 121 -15.44 -3.38 6.75
C GLU A 121 -15.67 -2.15 5.86
N THR A 122 -14.64 -1.35 5.63
CA THR A 122 -14.77 -0.06 4.91
C THR A 122 -14.19 -0.09 3.50
N VAL A 123 -13.31 -1.04 3.20
CA VAL A 123 -12.72 -1.20 1.87
C VAL A 123 -13.70 -1.87 0.93
N GLN A 124 -13.94 -1.25 -0.22
CA GLN A 124 -14.78 -1.83 -1.26
C GLN A 124 -13.94 -2.70 -2.19
N THR A 125 -14.36 -3.95 -2.37
CA THR A 125 -13.75 -4.87 -3.32
C THR A 125 -14.57 -4.94 -4.59
N GLN A 126 -13.95 -4.63 -5.73
CA GLN A 126 -14.53 -4.78 -7.05
C GLN A 126 -14.01 -6.09 -7.69
N HIS A 127 -14.93 -6.94 -8.13
CA HIS A 127 -14.61 -8.14 -8.92
C HIS A 127 -14.64 -7.80 -10.41
N ALA A 128 -13.48 -7.38 -10.93
CA ALA A 128 -13.34 -7.03 -12.35
C ALA A 128 -13.19 -8.28 -13.22
N GLY A 129 -13.74 -8.25 -14.45
CA GLY A 129 -13.69 -9.37 -15.37
C GLY A 129 -14.58 -10.58 -15.01
N SER A 130 -15.47 -10.42 -14.00
CA SER A 130 -16.32 -11.50 -13.46
C SER A 130 -17.43 -11.98 -14.41
N LYS A 131 -17.63 -11.29 -15.54
CA LYS A 131 -18.62 -11.67 -16.56
C LYS A 131 -18.05 -12.58 -17.66
N GLY A 132 -16.84 -13.09 -17.48
CA GLY A 132 -16.17 -13.97 -18.42
C GLY A 132 -15.50 -13.27 -19.61
N GLU A 133 -15.26 -11.98 -19.51
CA GLU A 133 -14.57 -11.20 -20.53
C GLU A 133 -13.20 -11.84 -20.84
N LEU A 134 -12.85 -11.90 -22.12
CA LEU A 134 -11.64 -12.57 -22.62
C LEU A 134 -11.44 -13.98 -22.05
N MET A 135 -12.51 -14.78 -22.02
CA MET A 135 -12.50 -16.13 -21.47
C MET A 135 -12.05 -16.19 -20.00
N GLY A 136 -12.41 -15.17 -19.22
CA GLY A 136 -12.05 -15.05 -17.80
C GLY A 136 -10.59 -14.66 -17.55
N ALA A 137 -9.82 -14.29 -18.57
CA ALA A 137 -8.41 -13.90 -18.38
C ALA A 137 -8.23 -12.61 -17.57
N MET A 138 -9.30 -11.81 -17.44
CA MET A 138 -9.28 -10.51 -16.75
C MET A 138 -9.80 -10.56 -15.31
N GLU A 139 -10.17 -11.72 -14.82
CA GLU A 139 -10.73 -11.85 -13.48
C GLU A 139 -9.69 -11.47 -12.41
N ARG A 140 -10.02 -10.46 -11.63
CA ARG A 140 -9.22 -9.98 -10.51
C ARG A 140 -10.08 -9.29 -9.47
N GLU A 141 -9.58 -9.21 -8.26
CA GLU A 141 -10.16 -8.40 -7.20
C GLU A 141 -9.39 -7.08 -7.10
N ILE A 142 -10.09 -5.97 -7.14
CA ILE A 142 -9.52 -4.63 -6.99
C ILE A 142 -10.05 -4.06 -5.68
N LYS A 143 -9.14 -3.77 -4.76
CA LYS A 143 -9.43 -3.12 -3.48
C LYS A 143 -8.88 -1.71 -3.53
N THR A 144 -9.73 -0.72 -3.66
CA THR A 144 -9.35 0.68 -3.60
C THR A 144 -9.50 1.17 -2.17
N PHE A 145 -8.40 1.54 -1.52
CA PHE A 145 -8.46 2.15 -0.20
C PHE A 145 -8.90 3.60 -0.35
N PHE A 146 -8.16 4.37 -1.12
CA PHE A 146 -8.50 5.76 -1.40
C PHE A 146 -8.10 6.17 -2.80
N ASP A 147 -8.89 7.05 -3.38
CA ASP A 147 -8.73 7.66 -4.69
C ASP A 147 -9.30 9.08 -4.71
N TYR A 148 -9.46 9.66 -5.88
CA TYR A 148 -9.97 11.03 -6.04
C TYR A 148 -11.42 11.21 -5.60
N ASP A 149 -12.22 10.14 -5.59
CA ASP A 149 -13.65 10.19 -5.26
C ASP A 149 -13.86 10.17 -3.74
N ASN A 150 -13.12 9.32 -3.02
CA ASN A 150 -13.30 9.13 -1.59
C ASN A 150 -12.29 9.91 -0.72
N ALA A 151 -11.15 10.36 -1.30
CA ALA A 151 -10.13 11.13 -0.61
C ALA A 151 -9.58 12.29 -1.47
N PRO A 152 -10.42 13.26 -1.89
CA PRO A 152 -9.99 14.37 -2.76
C PRO A 152 -8.98 15.32 -2.09
N PHE A 153 -8.72 15.14 -0.83
CA PHE A 153 -7.71 15.85 -0.04
C PHE A 153 -6.33 15.21 -0.14
N SER A 154 -6.23 13.95 -0.55
CA SER A 154 -4.94 13.26 -0.74
C SER A 154 -4.34 13.59 -2.11
N ASN A 155 -3.01 13.62 -2.18
CA ASN A 155 -2.24 13.69 -3.43
C ASN A 155 -1.81 12.29 -3.91
N MET A 156 -2.23 11.24 -3.21
CA MET A 156 -1.97 9.85 -3.55
C MET A 156 -3.26 9.09 -3.85
N VAL A 157 -3.10 7.98 -4.54
CA VAL A 157 -4.09 6.91 -4.69
C VAL A 157 -3.42 5.61 -4.25
N LEU A 158 -4.14 4.75 -3.55
CA LEU A 158 -3.63 3.44 -3.15
C LEU A 158 -4.72 2.38 -3.22
N GLY A 159 -4.36 1.25 -3.81
CA GLY A 159 -5.18 0.05 -3.85
C GLY A 159 -4.36 -1.21 -3.96
N GLU A 160 -5.01 -2.33 -3.79
CA GLU A 160 -4.46 -3.67 -4.06
C GLU A 160 -5.20 -4.31 -5.23
N VAL A 161 -4.47 -5.03 -6.07
CA VAL A 161 -5.05 -5.88 -7.11
C VAL A 161 -4.61 -7.32 -6.87
N LEU A 162 -5.56 -8.18 -6.53
CA LEU A 162 -5.33 -9.61 -6.36
C LEU A 162 -5.65 -10.34 -7.65
N ASN A 163 -4.61 -10.85 -8.31
CA ASN A 163 -4.72 -11.64 -9.53
C ASN A 163 -4.67 -13.13 -9.20
N ARG A 164 -5.49 -13.91 -9.87
CA ARG A 164 -5.41 -15.37 -9.84
C ARG A 164 -4.35 -15.87 -10.84
N PRO A 165 -3.74 -17.03 -10.64
CA PRO A 165 -2.79 -17.61 -11.60
C PRO A 165 -3.30 -17.60 -13.03
N GLY A 166 -2.47 -17.16 -13.97
CA GLY A 166 -2.83 -17.08 -15.39
C GLY A 166 -3.77 -15.95 -15.77
N LYS A 167 -4.08 -15.03 -14.87
CA LYS A 167 -4.95 -13.87 -15.11
C LYS A 167 -4.14 -12.59 -15.30
N TRP A 168 -4.73 -11.62 -15.96
CA TRP A 168 -4.12 -10.32 -16.24
C TRP A 168 -4.61 -9.25 -15.25
N SER A 169 -3.72 -8.34 -14.92
CA SER A 169 -4.07 -7.07 -14.28
C SER A 169 -4.12 -5.94 -15.32
N SER A 170 -4.66 -4.79 -14.93
CA SER A 170 -4.58 -3.52 -15.70
C SER A 170 -5.06 -3.61 -17.17
N TYR A 171 -6.17 -4.28 -17.38
CA TYR A 171 -6.80 -4.31 -18.69
C TYR A 171 -7.99 -3.31 -18.74
N PRO A 172 -8.21 -2.57 -19.85
CA PRO A 172 -7.37 -2.50 -21.05
C PRO A 172 -6.06 -1.76 -20.83
N PRO A 173 -5.01 -2.01 -21.64
CA PRO A 173 -3.78 -1.25 -21.59
C PRO A 173 -4.06 0.25 -21.77
N HIS A 174 -3.52 1.09 -20.90
CA HIS A 174 -3.72 2.52 -20.91
C HIS A 174 -2.49 3.25 -20.34
N HIS A 175 -2.48 4.56 -20.47
CA HIS A 175 -1.51 5.43 -19.79
C HIS A 175 -2.21 6.67 -19.25
N HIS A 176 -1.62 7.30 -18.27
CA HIS A 176 -2.05 8.56 -17.66
C HIS A 176 -0.82 9.42 -17.29
N PRO A 177 -0.99 10.73 -17.11
CA PRO A 177 0.14 11.62 -16.81
C PRO A 177 0.65 11.49 -15.37
N GLN A 178 -0.15 10.94 -14.45
CA GLN A 178 0.25 10.75 -13.06
C GLN A 178 1.31 9.67 -12.95
N PRO A 179 2.35 9.86 -12.12
CA PRO A 179 3.30 8.79 -11.85
C PRO A 179 2.62 7.62 -11.14
N GLU A 180 3.02 6.41 -11.49
CA GLU A 180 2.47 5.18 -10.95
C GLU A 180 3.58 4.23 -10.52
N VAL A 181 3.38 3.55 -9.40
CA VAL A 181 4.28 2.55 -8.86
C VAL A 181 3.49 1.27 -8.61
N TYR A 182 3.97 0.18 -9.19
CA TYR A 182 3.47 -1.16 -8.89
C TYR A 182 4.45 -1.89 -7.97
N PHE A 183 3.95 -2.33 -6.83
CA PHE A 183 4.65 -3.24 -5.95
C PHE A 183 4.09 -4.65 -6.12
N TYR A 184 4.90 -5.58 -6.62
CA TYR A 184 4.49 -6.96 -6.86
C TYR A 184 4.87 -7.85 -5.67
N ARG A 185 3.91 -8.64 -5.20
CA ARG A 185 4.09 -9.69 -4.22
C ARG A 185 3.49 -10.98 -4.74
N PHE A 186 4.13 -12.10 -4.50
CA PHE A 186 3.74 -13.40 -5.02
C PHE A 186 3.59 -14.40 -3.89
N ASP A 187 2.52 -15.18 -3.93
CA ASP A 187 2.29 -16.30 -3.01
C ASP A 187 3.23 -17.48 -3.32
N TYR A 188 3.64 -17.59 -4.59
CA TYR A 188 4.56 -18.62 -5.06
C TYR A 188 5.91 -18.03 -5.46
N PRO A 189 7.05 -18.72 -5.14
CA PRO A 189 8.39 -18.18 -5.39
C PRO A 189 8.74 -18.02 -6.88
N HIS A 190 7.97 -18.64 -7.79
CA HIS A 190 8.15 -18.53 -9.24
C HIS A 190 7.21 -17.50 -9.89
N GLY A 191 6.46 -16.75 -9.11
CA GLY A 191 5.62 -15.67 -9.63
C GLY A 191 6.45 -14.56 -10.27
N PHE A 192 5.90 -13.89 -11.27
CA PHE A 192 6.48 -12.69 -11.85
C PHE A 192 5.39 -11.72 -12.30
N GLY A 193 5.74 -10.43 -12.37
CA GLY A 193 4.89 -9.37 -12.91
C GLY A 193 5.70 -8.47 -13.83
N ALA A 194 5.04 -7.89 -14.79
CA ALA A 194 5.63 -6.95 -15.75
C ALA A 194 4.60 -5.91 -16.21
#